data_67f957fb8257a0bd4a88a21195bfa0ed
#
_entry.id   67f957fb8257a0bd4a88a21195bfa0ed
#
_cell.length_a   1.000
_cell.length_b   1.000
_cell.length_c   1.000
_cell.angle_alpha   90.00
_cell.angle_beta   90.00
_cell.angle_gamma   90.00
#
_symmetry.space_group_name_H-M   'P 1'
#
loop_
_entity.id
_entity.type
_entity.pdbx_description
1 polymer ?
#
loop_
_entity_poly.entity_id
_entity_poly.type
_entity_poly.pdbx_seq_one_letter_code
_entity_poly.pdbx_strand_id
1 'polypeptide(L)'
;MRQFITIASNAFMELIRQPIFLLLMTMSALFEVFLACINYFGFGDEPKLVKSMALAVMLLAGLFGAVLSASASVAREIRSGTALAVLAKPVGRAQFLLAKYAGLAMALTVLTFVNCIAALLATRMAFDAYGDIDYPGLEVFCGAMTLAYAIGGLTNFFLRRPFVSDAVMAVVIMSVLAFGVLQFIPREAARMGADYTGLDWRVVPASGLILMALLILAALALACSTRVEMVPALAICSALFLLGLVSDYFWGTRAKAGSWWASVLYTVTPNWQLFWVADALDGKTQIPLAYLGKALGYACGYIGAILAIALALFEDRELS
;
A
#
# COMPACT_ATOMS: atom_id res chain seq x y z
N MET A 1 12.03 -25.12 3.42
CA MET A 1 12.14 -23.74 3.90
C MET A 1 13.13 -22.87 3.09
N ARG A 2 14.38 -23.29 2.85
CA ARG A 2 15.36 -22.48 2.09
C ARG A 2 14.84 -22.04 0.70
N GLN A 3 14.24 -22.95 -0.07
CA GLN A 3 13.70 -22.65 -1.40
C GLN A 3 12.61 -21.57 -1.37
N PHE A 4 11.67 -21.65 -0.40
CA PHE A 4 10.62 -20.65 -0.22
C PHE A 4 11.19 -19.25 0.01
N ILE A 5 12.11 -19.13 0.97
CA ILE A 5 12.76 -17.85 1.31
C ILE A 5 13.52 -17.30 0.10
N THR A 6 14.23 -18.16 -0.64
CA THR A 6 14.97 -17.73 -1.84
C THR A 6 14.04 -17.21 -2.91
N ILE A 7 12.91 -17.89 -3.20
CA ILE A 7 11.94 -17.45 -4.21
C ILE A 7 11.25 -16.15 -3.76
N ALA A 8 10.85 -16.05 -2.50
CA ALA A 8 10.21 -14.85 -1.95
C ALA A 8 11.16 -13.64 -1.98
N SER A 9 12.41 -13.82 -1.56
CA SER A 9 13.44 -12.78 -1.61
C SER A 9 13.74 -12.34 -3.05
N ASN A 10 13.84 -13.28 -3.99
CA ASN A 10 14.03 -12.97 -5.40
C ASN A 10 12.83 -12.20 -5.99
N ALA A 11 11.60 -12.62 -5.65
CA ALA A 11 10.39 -11.92 -6.06
C ALA A 11 10.36 -10.47 -5.51
N PHE A 12 10.68 -10.29 -4.24
CA PHE A 12 10.81 -8.97 -3.64
C PHE A 12 11.86 -8.11 -4.35
N MET A 13 13.07 -8.65 -4.55
CA MET A 13 14.16 -7.94 -5.22
C MET A 13 13.84 -7.61 -6.69
N GLU A 14 13.08 -8.44 -7.38
CA GLU A 14 12.57 -8.19 -8.71
C GLU A 14 11.64 -6.97 -8.72
N LEU A 15 10.73 -6.87 -7.75
CA LEU A 15 9.75 -5.80 -7.66
C LEU A 15 10.38 -4.44 -7.31
N ILE A 16 11.27 -4.40 -6.32
CA ILE A 16 11.94 -3.14 -5.94
C ILE A 16 12.95 -2.63 -6.98
N ARG A 17 13.29 -3.45 -7.97
CA ARG A 17 14.12 -3.03 -9.12
C ARG A 17 13.31 -2.46 -10.28
N GLN A 18 11.99 -2.48 -10.20
CA GLN A 18 11.13 -1.93 -11.25
C GLN A 18 11.00 -0.41 -11.11
N PRO A 19 11.26 0.36 -12.18
CA PRO A 19 11.13 1.82 -12.13
C PRO A 19 9.74 2.29 -11.69
N ILE A 20 8.70 1.55 -12.08
CA ILE A 20 7.32 1.88 -11.74
C ILE A 20 7.06 1.78 -10.23
N PHE A 21 7.73 0.84 -9.53
CA PHE A 21 7.63 0.70 -8.08
C PHE A 21 8.25 1.92 -7.38
N LEU A 22 9.45 2.35 -7.82
CA LEU A 22 10.10 3.55 -7.31
C LEU A 22 9.23 4.79 -7.54
N LEU A 23 8.68 4.94 -8.74
CA LEU A 23 7.81 6.08 -9.09
C LEU A 23 6.54 6.09 -8.23
N LEU A 24 5.85 4.95 -8.09
CA LEU A 24 4.65 4.87 -7.24
C LEU A 24 4.96 5.25 -5.80
N MET A 25 6.04 4.72 -5.23
CA MET A 25 6.43 4.98 -3.85
C MET A 25 6.79 6.45 -3.62
N THR A 26 7.56 7.06 -4.52
CA THR A 26 7.99 8.45 -4.34
C THR A 26 6.91 9.45 -4.68
N MET A 27 6.15 9.23 -5.76
CA MET A 27 5.08 10.15 -6.17
C MET A 27 3.92 10.13 -5.19
N SER A 28 3.53 8.95 -4.65
CA SER A 28 2.50 8.91 -3.62
C SER A 28 2.94 9.64 -2.36
N ALA A 29 4.15 9.39 -1.87
CA ALA A 29 4.67 10.04 -0.67
C ALA A 29 4.82 11.58 -0.84
N LEU A 30 5.32 12.04 -1.99
CA LEU A 30 5.39 13.46 -2.32
C LEU A 30 3.99 14.07 -2.43
N PHE A 31 3.05 13.35 -3.01
CA PHE A 31 1.69 13.84 -3.17
C PHE A 31 0.95 13.94 -1.83
N GLU A 32 1.15 12.99 -0.90
CA GLU A 32 0.62 13.08 0.46
C GLU A 32 1.12 14.35 1.19
N VAL A 33 2.42 14.63 1.11
CA VAL A 33 3.00 15.85 1.69
C VAL A 33 2.53 17.11 0.97
N PHE A 34 2.43 17.07 -0.36
CA PHE A 34 1.90 18.18 -1.15
C PHE A 34 0.45 18.54 -0.76
N LEU A 35 -0.40 17.54 -0.52
CA LEU A 35 -1.78 17.75 -0.05
C LEU A 35 -1.83 18.52 1.26
N ALA A 36 -0.85 18.37 2.15
CA ALA A 36 -0.77 19.14 3.40
C ALA A 36 -0.33 20.60 3.20
N CYS A 37 0.11 20.98 2.00
CA CYS A 37 0.53 22.35 1.66
C CYS A 37 -0.56 23.13 0.90
N ILE A 38 -1.70 22.51 0.60
CA ILE A 38 -2.79 23.16 -0.13
C ILE A 38 -3.73 23.84 0.88
N ASN A 39 -4.14 25.06 0.58
CA ASN A 39 -5.18 25.74 1.34
C ASN A 39 -6.55 25.16 0.97
N TYR A 40 -7.17 24.51 1.93
CA TYR A 40 -8.55 24.04 1.82
C TYR A 40 -9.47 25.01 2.53
N PHE A 41 -10.73 25.02 2.09
CA PHE A 41 -11.80 25.72 2.79
C PHE A 41 -12.74 24.68 3.38
N GLY A 42 -12.42 24.20 4.59
CA GLY A 42 -13.09 23.09 5.24
C GLY A 42 -13.82 23.46 6.54
N PHE A 43 -14.01 24.77 6.82
CA PHE A 43 -14.68 25.24 8.04
C PHE A 43 -14.08 24.74 9.37
N GLY A 44 -12.77 24.54 9.40
CA GLY A 44 -12.06 24.01 10.56
C GLY A 44 -11.77 22.49 10.50
N ASP A 45 -12.27 21.81 9.46
CA ASP A 45 -12.03 20.37 9.23
C ASP A 45 -10.86 20.12 8.25
N GLU A 46 -10.06 21.14 7.89
CA GLU A 46 -8.96 21.05 6.92
C GLU A 46 -7.99 19.92 7.24
N PRO A 47 -7.53 19.76 8.48
CA PRO A 47 -6.61 18.67 8.80
C PRO A 47 -7.19 17.26 8.76
N LYS A 48 -8.51 17.16 8.94
CA LYS A 48 -9.24 15.92 8.69
C LYS A 48 -9.17 15.56 7.21
N LEU A 49 -9.40 16.56 6.32
CA LEU A 49 -9.30 16.38 4.89
C LEU A 49 -7.90 15.89 4.49
N VAL A 50 -6.84 16.51 5.01
CA VAL A 50 -5.46 16.09 4.74
C VAL A 50 -5.23 14.63 5.14
N LYS A 51 -5.66 14.20 6.34
CA LYS A 51 -5.52 12.81 6.78
C LYS A 51 -6.28 11.84 5.86
N SER A 52 -7.54 12.14 5.57
CA SER A 52 -8.36 11.29 4.71
C SER A 52 -7.79 11.18 3.30
N MET A 53 -7.31 12.29 2.74
CA MET A 53 -6.67 12.31 1.43
C MET A 53 -5.35 11.54 1.41
N ALA A 54 -4.49 11.69 2.43
CA ALA A 54 -3.25 10.93 2.52
C ALA A 54 -3.51 9.42 2.57
N LEU A 55 -4.46 8.97 3.40
CA LEU A 55 -4.86 7.56 3.44
C LEU A 55 -5.45 7.06 2.11
N ALA A 56 -6.20 7.91 1.39
CA ALA A 56 -6.74 7.58 0.07
C ALA A 56 -5.62 7.44 -0.97
N VAL A 57 -4.62 8.33 -0.96
CA VAL A 57 -3.45 8.24 -1.84
C VAL A 57 -2.67 6.96 -1.58
N MET A 58 -2.41 6.63 -0.30
CA MET A 58 -1.77 5.38 0.10
C MET A 58 -2.53 4.15 -0.43
N LEU A 59 -3.85 4.12 -0.28
CA LEU A 59 -4.69 3.03 -0.75
C LEU A 59 -4.66 2.88 -2.27
N LEU A 60 -4.77 4.00 -3.02
CA LEU A 60 -4.73 4.00 -4.48
C LEU A 60 -3.34 3.63 -5.01
N ALA A 61 -2.28 4.20 -4.46
CA ALA A 61 -0.91 3.83 -4.83
C ALA A 61 -0.64 2.34 -4.55
N GLY A 62 -1.13 1.83 -3.42
CA GLY A 62 -1.05 0.41 -3.08
C GLY A 62 -1.86 -0.49 -4.02
N LEU A 63 -3.05 -0.09 -4.46
CA LEU A 63 -3.85 -0.81 -5.44
C LEU A 63 -3.09 -0.96 -6.77
N PHE A 64 -2.59 0.16 -7.32
CA PHE A 64 -1.76 0.10 -8.52
C PHE A 64 -0.48 -0.70 -8.30
N GLY A 65 0.18 -0.49 -7.16
CA GLY A 65 1.38 -1.25 -6.77
C GLY A 65 1.13 -2.75 -6.72
N ALA A 66 0.03 -3.20 -6.12
CA ALA A 66 -0.33 -4.61 -6.04
C ALA A 66 -0.55 -5.23 -7.43
N VAL A 67 -1.37 -4.58 -8.28
CA VAL A 67 -1.73 -5.15 -9.58
C VAL A 67 -0.56 -5.12 -10.55
N LEU A 68 0.14 -3.99 -10.66
CA LEU A 68 1.27 -3.86 -11.57
C LEU A 68 2.41 -4.80 -11.17
N SER A 69 2.70 -4.93 -9.87
CA SER A 69 3.71 -5.82 -9.36
C SER A 69 3.37 -7.30 -9.52
N ALA A 70 2.11 -7.71 -9.24
CA ALA A 70 1.67 -9.08 -9.44
C ALA A 70 1.78 -9.49 -10.92
N SER A 71 1.31 -8.62 -11.82
CA SER A 71 1.37 -8.86 -13.26
C SER A 71 2.81 -8.89 -13.79
N ALA A 72 3.66 -8.01 -13.30
CA ALA A 72 5.06 -7.97 -13.70
C ALA A 72 5.86 -9.19 -13.22
N SER A 73 5.53 -9.74 -12.07
CA SER A 73 6.21 -10.90 -11.50
C SER A 73 5.69 -12.21 -12.10
N VAL A 74 4.39 -12.51 -11.94
CA VAL A 74 3.84 -13.83 -12.29
C VAL A 74 3.46 -13.93 -13.76
N ALA A 75 2.70 -12.97 -14.32
CA ALA A 75 2.26 -13.05 -15.70
C ALA A 75 3.44 -13.03 -16.69
N ARG A 76 4.52 -12.31 -16.35
CA ARG A 76 5.74 -12.29 -17.18
C ARG A 76 6.46 -13.63 -17.15
N GLU A 77 6.66 -14.24 -15.96
CA GLU A 77 7.35 -15.53 -15.84
C GLU A 77 6.59 -16.68 -16.51
N ILE A 78 5.27 -16.65 -16.45
CA ILE A 78 4.44 -17.66 -17.14
C ILE A 78 4.59 -17.50 -18.65
N ARG A 79 4.54 -16.28 -19.19
CA ARG A 79 4.67 -16.03 -20.64
C ARG A 79 6.06 -16.29 -21.20
N SER A 80 7.10 -15.98 -20.44
CA SER A 80 8.49 -16.21 -20.87
C SER A 80 8.94 -17.66 -20.72
N GLY A 81 8.09 -18.55 -20.18
CA GLY A 81 8.45 -19.94 -19.89
C GLY A 81 9.46 -20.10 -18.75
N THR A 82 9.88 -19.00 -18.11
CA THR A 82 10.84 -19.07 -16.99
C THR A 82 10.24 -19.75 -15.76
N ALA A 83 8.91 -19.71 -15.60
CA ALA A 83 8.20 -20.49 -14.57
C ALA A 83 8.47 -21.99 -14.71
N LEU A 84 8.56 -22.52 -15.96
CA LEU A 84 8.90 -23.92 -16.21
C LEU A 84 10.31 -24.26 -15.73
N ALA A 85 11.30 -23.39 -15.94
CA ALA A 85 12.66 -23.60 -15.49
C ALA A 85 12.78 -23.68 -13.96
N VAL A 86 11.93 -22.95 -13.23
CA VAL A 86 11.85 -23.02 -11.76
C VAL A 86 11.13 -24.29 -11.33
N LEU A 87 10.04 -24.66 -11.99
CA LEU A 87 9.24 -25.85 -11.70
C LEU A 87 9.89 -27.17 -12.16
N ALA A 88 10.89 -27.11 -13.03
CA ALA A 88 11.75 -28.26 -13.37
C ALA A 88 12.62 -28.71 -12.17
N LYS A 89 12.80 -27.84 -11.17
CA LYS A 89 13.39 -28.21 -9.88
C LYS A 89 12.30 -28.80 -8.97
N PRO A 90 12.64 -29.53 -7.87
CA PRO A 90 11.64 -30.10 -6.97
C PRO A 90 10.97 -29.02 -6.09
N VAL A 91 10.27 -28.06 -6.75
CA VAL A 91 9.50 -26.98 -6.13
C VAL A 91 8.04 -27.20 -6.48
N GLY A 92 7.19 -27.38 -5.47
CA GLY A 92 5.74 -27.50 -5.69
C GLY A 92 5.12 -26.19 -6.20
N ARG A 93 4.10 -26.28 -7.06
CA ARG A 93 3.37 -25.13 -7.61
C ARG A 93 2.82 -24.21 -6.49
N ALA A 94 2.32 -24.80 -5.39
CA ALA A 94 1.84 -24.08 -4.23
C ALA A 94 2.98 -23.27 -3.55
N GLN A 95 4.13 -23.90 -3.37
CA GLN A 95 5.29 -23.24 -2.77
C GLN A 95 5.79 -22.06 -3.61
N PHE A 96 5.77 -22.21 -4.92
CA PHE A 96 6.13 -21.13 -5.85
C PHE A 96 5.16 -19.94 -5.74
N LEU A 97 3.84 -20.20 -5.83
CA LEU A 97 2.81 -19.16 -5.78
C LEU A 97 2.82 -18.42 -4.44
N LEU A 98 2.89 -19.16 -3.33
CA LEU A 98 2.93 -18.57 -1.98
C LEU A 98 4.21 -17.76 -1.76
N ALA A 99 5.35 -18.19 -2.28
CA ALA A 99 6.59 -17.43 -2.19
C ALA A 99 6.54 -16.14 -3.02
N LYS A 100 5.92 -16.17 -4.22
CA LYS A 100 5.68 -14.97 -5.02
C LYS A 100 4.74 -13.99 -4.31
N TYR A 101 3.66 -14.49 -3.70
CA TYR A 101 2.79 -13.67 -2.85
C TYR A 101 3.55 -13.04 -1.68
N ALA A 102 4.39 -13.80 -0.99
CA ALA A 102 5.19 -13.27 0.11
C ALA A 102 6.16 -12.16 -0.33
N GLY A 103 6.80 -12.31 -1.50
CA GLY A 103 7.63 -11.26 -2.10
C GLY A 103 6.84 -9.99 -2.42
N LEU A 104 5.64 -10.14 -2.99
CA LEU A 104 4.73 -9.04 -3.28
C LEU A 104 4.26 -8.35 -1.99
N ALA A 105 3.88 -9.12 -0.96
CA ALA A 105 3.48 -8.61 0.33
C ALA A 105 4.58 -7.78 0.99
N MET A 106 5.84 -8.24 0.93
CA MET A 106 7.00 -7.46 1.42
C MET A 106 7.17 -6.14 0.66
N ALA A 107 7.02 -6.13 -0.67
CA ALA A 107 7.12 -4.91 -1.47
C ALA A 107 6.01 -3.90 -1.09
N LEU A 108 4.77 -4.35 -0.96
CA LEU A 108 3.66 -3.50 -0.53
C LEU A 108 3.84 -2.99 0.90
N THR A 109 4.43 -3.78 1.79
CA THR A 109 4.76 -3.33 3.15
C THR A 109 5.77 -2.18 3.11
N VAL A 110 6.80 -2.25 2.26
CA VAL A 110 7.77 -1.15 2.08
C VAL A 110 7.09 0.10 1.50
N LEU A 111 6.24 -0.07 0.48
CA LEU A 111 5.47 1.04 -0.11
C LEU A 111 4.60 1.72 0.96
N THR A 112 3.80 0.94 1.69
CA THR A 112 2.91 1.45 2.74
C THR A 112 3.69 2.09 3.89
N PHE A 113 4.86 1.56 4.24
CA PHE A 113 5.72 2.13 5.28
C PHE A 113 6.19 3.54 4.92
N VAL A 114 6.68 3.76 3.68
CA VAL A 114 7.09 5.09 3.22
C VAL A 114 5.90 6.06 3.19
N ASN A 115 4.75 5.63 2.67
CA ASN A 115 3.53 6.44 2.67
C ASN A 115 3.03 6.70 4.11
N CYS A 116 3.14 5.76 5.05
CA CYS A 116 2.80 5.99 6.46
C CYS A 116 3.66 7.11 7.07
N ILE A 117 4.94 7.14 6.76
CA ILE A 117 5.83 8.24 7.19
C ILE A 117 5.41 9.56 6.54
N ALA A 118 5.11 9.56 5.24
CA ALA A 118 4.64 10.75 4.53
C ALA A 118 3.30 11.25 5.08
N ALA A 119 2.36 10.34 5.34
CA ALA A 119 1.07 10.66 5.96
C ALA A 119 1.24 11.24 7.38
N LEU A 120 2.14 10.69 8.20
CA LEU A 120 2.46 11.26 9.51
C LEU A 120 3.03 12.68 9.38
N LEU A 121 3.93 12.92 8.43
CA LEU A 121 4.45 14.26 8.16
C LEU A 121 3.34 15.19 7.63
N ALA A 122 2.46 14.69 6.76
CA ALA A 122 1.30 15.44 6.30
C ALA A 122 0.38 15.87 7.46
N THR A 123 0.17 15.00 8.47
CA THR A 123 -0.61 15.40 9.67
C THR A 123 0.08 16.49 10.48
N ARG A 124 1.42 16.45 10.58
CA ARG A 124 2.20 17.50 11.22
C ARG A 124 2.11 18.83 10.46
N MET A 125 2.15 18.76 9.13
CA MET A 125 2.18 19.95 8.27
C MET A 125 0.78 20.55 8.04
N ALA A 126 -0.28 19.78 8.28
CA ALA A 126 -1.66 20.25 8.10
C ALA A 126 -1.94 21.50 8.96
N PHE A 127 -2.71 22.43 8.43
CA PHE A 127 -3.09 23.70 9.07
C PHE A 127 -4.57 23.99 8.81
N ASP A 128 -5.16 24.85 9.60
CA ASP A 128 -6.53 25.34 9.41
C ASP A 128 -6.56 26.53 8.41
N ALA A 129 -7.76 27.07 8.16
CA ALA A 129 -7.96 28.17 7.21
C ALA A 129 -7.14 29.44 7.51
N TYR A 130 -6.60 29.59 8.71
CA TYR A 130 -5.82 30.74 9.18
C TYR A 130 -4.36 30.41 9.42
N GLY A 131 -3.94 29.16 9.20
CA GLY A 131 -2.58 28.70 9.40
C GLY A 131 -1.69 28.93 8.19
N ASP A 132 -0.40 28.72 8.39
CA ASP A 132 0.64 28.84 7.38
C ASP A 132 1.23 27.48 6.99
N ILE A 133 1.76 27.41 5.78
CA ILE A 133 2.47 26.22 5.28
C ILE A 133 3.73 25.97 6.12
N ASP A 134 3.94 24.72 6.52
CA ASP A 134 5.19 24.29 7.17
C ASP A 134 6.32 24.15 6.13
N TYR A 135 6.89 25.29 5.70
CA TYR A 135 8.01 25.31 4.77
C TYR A 135 9.20 24.45 5.20
N PRO A 136 9.66 24.50 6.48
CA PRO A 136 10.72 23.60 6.94
C PRO A 136 10.39 22.12 6.77
N GLY A 137 9.14 21.73 7.03
CA GLY A 137 8.67 20.36 6.78
C GLY A 137 8.76 19.95 5.33
N LEU A 138 8.29 20.83 4.43
CA LEU A 138 8.31 20.62 3.00
C LEU A 138 9.75 20.53 2.45
N GLU A 139 10.60 21.49 2.83
CA GLU A 139 12.00 21.56 2.38
C GLU A 139 12.81 20.33 2.80
N VAL A 140 12.69 19.91 4.07
CA VAL A 140 13.38 18.73 4.59
C VAL A 140 12.92 17.47 3.88
N PHE A 141 11.62 17.30 3.67
CA PHE A 141 11.09 16.11 2.99
C PHE A 141 11.47 16.07 1.51
N CYS A 142 11.27 17.16 0.77
CA CYS A 142 11.67 17.26 -0.64
C CYS A 142 13.18 17.13 -0.82
N GLY A 143 13.96 17.74 0.08
CA GLY A 143 15.41 17.59 0.11
C GLY A 143 15.85 16.14 0.34
N ALA A 144 15.19 15.43 1.26
CA ALA A 144 15.44 14.02 1.53
C ALA A 144 15.12 13.15 0.30
N MET A 145 14.00 13.41 -0.39
CA MET A 145 13.65 12.68 -1.63
C MET A 145 14.68 12.94 -2.74
N THR A 146 15.07 14.20 -2.93
CA THR A 146 16.09 14.58 -3.91
C THR A 146 17.42 13.90 -3.61
N LEU A 147 17.84 13.91 -2.34
CA LEU A 147 19.07 13.27 -1.90
C LEU A 147 19.03 11.74 -2.08
N ALA A 148 17.86 11.10 -1.87
CA ALA A 148 17.68 9.67 -2.11
C ALA A 148 17.95 9.31 -3.59
N TYR A 149 17.43 10.11 -4.52
CA TYR A 149 17.69 9.92 -5.96
C TYR A 149 19.16 10.22 -6.30
N ALA A 150 19.75 11.24 -5.70
CA ALA A 150 21.18 11.54 -5.88
C ALA A 150 22.06 10.39 -5.39
N ILE A 151 21.77 9.78 -4.24
CA ILE A 151 22.46 8.59 -3.73
C ILE A 151 22.32 7.43 -4.71
N GLY A 152 21.12 7.14 -5.22
CA GLY A 152 20.91 6.12 -6.25
C GLY A 152 21.72 6.38 -7.52
N GLY A 153 21.79 7.65 -7.95
CA GLY A 153 22.60 8.07 -9.09
C GLY A 153 24.11 7.90 -8.86
N LEU A 154 24.60 8.31 -7.70
CA LEU A 154 26.01 8.18 -7.33
C LEU A 154 26.43 6.72 -7.19
N THR A 155 25.62 5.87 -6.56
CA THR A 155 25.90 4.43 -6.46
C THR A 155 25.89 3.75 -7.81
N ASN A 156 24.99 4.17 -8.71
CA ASN A 156 24.97 3.67 -10.07
C ASN A 156 26.22 4.09 -10.85
N PHE A 157 26.62 5.37 -10.77
CA PHE A 157 27.75 5.89 -11.52
C PHE A 157 29.11 5.35 -11.01
N PHE A 158 29.35 5.45 -9.70
CA PHE A 158 30.65 5.07 -9.12
C PHE A 158 30.78 3.60 -8.80
N LEU A 159 29.70 2.95 -8.31
CA LEU A 159 29.72 1.55 -7.85
C LEU A 159 29.13 0.59 -8.88
N ARG A 160 28.62 1.08 -10.01
CA ARG A 160 27.95 0.30 -11.07
C ARG A 160 26.81 -0.59 -10.55
N ARG A 161 26.12 -0.12 -9.51
CA ARG A 161 24.96 -0.80 -8.91
C ARG A 161 23.66 -0.43 -9.64
N PRO A 162 22.60 -1.25 -9.56
CA PRO A 162 21.31 -0.91 -10.18
C PRO A 162 20.71 0.34 -9.52
N PHE A 163 20.48 1.40 -10.29
CA PHE A 163 19.93 2.68 -9.82
C PHE A 163 18.65 2.51 -9.01
N VAL A 164 17.66 1.78 -9.58
CA VAL A 164 16.30 1.71 -9.01
C VAL A 164 16.29 1.08 -7.63
N SER A 165 16.98 -0.05 -7.43
CA SER A 165 17.00 -0.72 -6.12
C SER A 165 17.70 0.12 -5.05
N ASP A 166 18.78 0.80 -5.42
CA ASP A 166 19.54 1.63 -4.49
C ASP A 166 18.74 2.91 -4.17
N ALA A 167 18.04 3.49 -5.15
CA ALA A 167 17.13 4.61 -4.95
C ALA A 167 15.94 4.24 -4.03
N VAL A 168 15.32 3.05 -4.24
CA VAL A 168 14.24 2.57 -3.34
C VAL A 168 14.74 2.48 -1.90
N MET A 169 15.89 1.85 -1.67
CA MET A 169 16.46 1.74 -0.33
C MET A 169 16.83 3.11 0.24
N ALA A 170 17.37 4.01 -0.58
CA ALA A 170 17.67 5.37 -0.18
C ALA A 170 16.40 6.15 0.20
N VAL A 171 15.31 6.02 -0.57
CA VAL A 171 14.01 6.66 -0.24
C VAL A 171 13.49 6.19 1.12
N VAL A 172 13.55 4.88 1.41
CA VAL A 172 13.14 4.35 2.73
C VAL A 172 13.97 4.98 3.85
N ILE A 173 15.30 4.97 3.71
CA ILE A 173 16.22 5.50 4.73
C ILE A 173 16.02 7.00 4.88
N MET A 174 15.96 7.74 3.79
CA MET A 174 15.82 9.20 3.80
C MET A 174 14.46 9.67 4.30
N SER A 175 13.38 8.89 4.07
CA SER A 175 12.06 9.16 4.67
C SER A 175 12.12 9.08 6.20
N VAL A 176 12.77 8.03 6.73
CA VAL A 176 12.95 7.86 8.19
C VAL A 176 13.82 8.97 8.77
N LEU A 177 14.90 9.33 8.08
CA LEU A 177 15.79 10.42 8.53
C LEU A 177 15.08 11.77 8.49
N ALA A 178 14.33 12.07 7.42
CA ALA A 178 13.53 13.30 7.34
C ALA A 178 12.52 13.40 8.48
N PHE A 179 11.81 12.30 8.76
CA PHE A 179 10.89 12.19 9.89
C PHE A 179 11.62 12.46 11.21
N GLY A 180 12.80 11.84 11.43
CA GLY A 180 13.62 12.04 12.62
C GLY A 180 14.10 13.49 12.78
N VAL A 181 14.62 14.10 11.72
CA VAL A 181 15.09 15.49 11.72
C VAL A 181 13.96 16.45 12.07
N LEU A 182 12.77 16.24 11.49
CA LEU A 182 11.61 17.08 11.72
C LEU A 182 11.06 17.03 13.15
N GLN A 183 11.43 16.01 13.96
CA GLN A 183 11.09 16.00 15.39
C GLN A 183 11.85 17.08 16.19
N PHE A 184 13.02 17.49 15.70
CA PHE A 184 13.86 18.51 16.36
C PHE A 184 13.57 19.93 15.87
N ILE A 185 12.83 20.09 14.78
CA ILE A 185 12.47 21.39 14.22
C ILE A 185 11.09 21.77 14.76
N PRO A 186 10.97 22.83 15.60
CA PRO A 186 9.68 23.28 16.11
C PRO A 186 8.82 23.83 14.96
N ARG A 187 7.53 23.49 14.96
CA ARG A 187 6.59 24.04 14.01
C ARG A 187 6.21 25.47 14.40
N GLU A 188 6.29 26.41 13.47
CA GLU A 188 5.96 27.82 13.76
C GLU A 188 4.48 28.04 14.09
N ALA A 189 3.56 27.25 13.53
CA ALA A 189 2.14 27.28 13.87
C ALA A 189 1.86 27.02 15.37
N ALA A 190 2.77 26.34 16.09
CA ALA A 190 2.69 26.19 17.54
C ALA A 190 2.75 27.52 18.29
N ARG A 191 3.26 28.60 17.65
CA ARG A 191 3.30 29.95 18.20
C ARG A 191 1.98 30.69 18.15
N MET A 192 1.01 30.24 17.34
CA MET A 192 -0.28 30.89 17.14
C MET A 192 -1.40 30.42 18.07
N GLY A 193 -1.10 29.57 19.05
CA GLY A 193 -2.09 29.14 20.07
C GLY A 193 -3.21 28.25 19.52
N ALA A 194 -3.11 27.78 18.29
CA ALA A 194 -4.02 26.77 17.77
C ALA A 194 -3.76 25.44 18.49
N ASP A 195 -4.81 24.73 18.92
CA ASP A 195 -4.80 23.38 19.51
C ASP A 195 -4.22 22.29 18.55
N TYR A 196 -3.48 22.76 17.57
CA TYR A 196 -3.08 22.10 16.35
C TYR A 196 -1.60 21.76 16.39
N THR A 197 -1.19 20.87 17.24
CA THR A 197 0.24 20.66 17.37
C THR A 197 0.55 19.21 17.55
N GLY A 198 0.80 18.52 16.51
CA GLY A 198 1.46 17.25 16.71
C GLY A 198 1.15 16.21 15.63
N LEU A 199 2.03 15.24 15.60
CA LEU A 199 1.88 14.02 14.84
C LEU A 199 0.66 13.27 15.33
N ASP A 200 -0.25 12.96 14.42
CA ASP A 200 -1.38 12.09 14.73
C ASP A 200 -0.98 10.61 14.59
N TRP A 201 -0.50 10.05 15.69
CA TRP A 201 -0.07 8.64 15.74
C TRP A 201 -1.18 7.63 15.40
N ARG A 202 -2.45 8.04 15.34
CA ARG A 202 -3.57 7.21 14.92
C ARG A 202 -3.51 6.84 13.43
N VAL A 203 -2.74 7.61 12.65
CA VAL A 203 -2.44 7.27 11.24
C VAL A 203 -1.69 5.94 11.12
N VAL A 204 -0.87 5.57 12.10
CA VAL A 204 -0.10 4.31 12.05
C VAL A 204 -1.03 3.07 12.04
N PRO A 205 -1.95 2.88 13.01
CA PRO A 205 -2.89 1.78 12.93
C PRO A 205 -3.84 1.87 11.71
N ALA A 206 -4.21 3.08 11.26
CA ALA A 206 -4.99 3.26 10.05
C ALA A 206 -4.23 2.78 8.79
N SER A 207 -2.94 3.13 8.68
CA SER A 207 -2.05 2.62 7.61
C SER A 207 -1.90 1.10 7.67
N GLY A 208 -1.87 0.52 8.87
CA GLY A 208 -1.86 -0.93 9.07
C GLY A 208 -3.13 -1.60 8.54
N LEU A 209 -4.30 -0.99 8.73
CA LEU A 209 -5.56 -1.47 8.15
C LEU A 209 -5.56 -1.38 6.62
N ILE A 210 -5.06 -0.27 6.07
CA ILE A 210 -4.88 -0.12 4.62
C ILE A 210 -3.94 -1.19 4.07
N LEU A 211 -2.82 -1.47 4.76
CA LEU A 211 -1.93 -2.56 4.35
C LEU A 211 -2.66 -3.91 4.31
N MET A 212 -3.52 -4.23 5.28
CA MET A 212 -4.31 -5.46 5.26
C MET A 212 -5.24 -5.51 4.03
N ALA A 213 -5.90 -4.40 3.67
CA ALA A 213 -6.68 -4.31 2.44
C ALA A 213 -5.81 -4.52 1.20
N LEU A 214 -4.64 -3.90 1.14
CA LEU A 214 -3.70 -4.05 0.03
C LEU A 214 -3.17 -5.49 -0.10
N LEU A 215 -3.00 -6.22 1.00
CA LEU A 215 -2.62 -7.63 0.96
C LEU A 215 -3.73 -8.52 0.39
N ILE A 216 -5.00 -8.23 0.66
CA ILE A 216 -6.14 -8.91 -0.01
C ILE A 216 -6.14 -8.59 -1.51
N LEU A 217 -5.97 -7.31 -1.88
CA LEU A 217 -5.87 -6.89 -3.29
C LEU A 217 -4.68 -7.54 -4.00
N ALA A 218 -3.55 -7.70 -3.31
CA ALA A 218 -2.38 -8.40 -3.83
C ALA A 218 -2.66 -9.87 -4.12
N ALA A 219 -3.42 -10.55 -3.25
CA ALA A 219 -3.84 -11.93 -3.48
C ALA A 219 -4.79 -12.02 -4.70
N LEU A 220 -5.75 -11.08 -4.82
CA LEU A 220 -6.64 -10.99 -5.99
C LEU A 220 -5.85 -10.72 -7.28
N ALA A 221 -4.93 -9.76 -7.25
CA ALA A 221 -4.09 -9.43 -8.40
C ALA A 221 -3.22 -10.63 -8.82
N LEU A 222 -2.68 -11.35 -7.84
CA LEU A 222 -1.90 -12.57 -8.10
C LEU A 222 -2.78 -13.65 -8.75
N ALA A 223 -4.01 -13.89 -8.23
CA ALA A 223 -4.95 -14.83 -8.79
C ALA A 223 -5.31 -14.48 -10.25
N CYS A 224 -5.63 -13.21 -10.52
CA CYS A 224 -5.90 -12.71 -11.87
C CYS A 224 -4.69 -12.91 -12.80
N SER A 225 -3.49 -12.59 -12.31
CA SER A 225 -2.25 -12.66 -13.10
C SER A 225 -1.85 -14.08 -13.52
N THR A 226 -2.45 -15.13 -12.92
CA THR A 226 -2.27 -16.51 -13.40
C THR A 226 -2.97 -16.78 -14.73
N ARG A 227 -4.02 -16.01 -15.07
CA ARG A 227 -4.87 -16.27 -16.26
C ARG A 227 -4.91 -15.11 -17.24
N VAL A 228 -4.84 -13.87 -16.77
CA VAL A 228 -5.03 -12.68 -17.60
C VAL A 228 -3.78 -11.79 -17.57
N GLU A 229 -3.69 -10.90 -18.55
CA GLU A 229 -2.62 -9.91 -18.68
C GLU A 229 -2.85 -8.73 -17.73
N MET A 230 -1.85 -7.81 -17.70
CA MET A 230 -1.81 -6.69 -16.77
C MET A 230 -3.04 -5.77 -16.87
N VAL A 231 -3.48 -5.41 -18.09
CA VAL A 231 -4.60 -4.47 -18.27
C VAL A 231 -5.95 -5.07 -17.83
N PRO A 232 -6.33 -6.30 -18.28
CA PRO A 232 -7.54 -6.92 -17.73
C PRO A 232 -7.45 -7.23 -16.24
N ALA A 233 -6.27 -7.59 -15.71
CA ALA A 233 -6.09 -7.79 -14.26
C ALA A 233 -6.36 -6.51 -13.49
N LEU A 234 -5.85 -5.36 -13.97
CA LEU A 234 -6.12 -4.05 -13.38
C LEU A 234 -7.62 -3.73 -13.41
N ALA A 235 -8.29 -3.95 -14.54
CA ALA A 235 -9.74 -3.71 -14.67
C ALA A 235 -10.55 -4.57 -13.69
N ILE A 236 -10.24 -5.87 -13.59
CA ILE A 236 -10.92 -6.79 -12.68
C ILE A 236 -10.69 -6.40 -11.22
N CYS A 237 -9.43 -6.13 -10.81
CA CYS A 237 -9.11 -5.74 -9.45
C CYS A 237 -9.75 -4.39 -9.08
N SER A 238 -9.75 -3.41 -10.00
CA SER A 238 -10.41 -2.12 -9.78
C SER A 238 -11.93 -2.27 -9.68
N ALA A 239 -12.55 -3.12 -10.52
CA ALA A 239 -13.97 -3.40 -10.42
C ALA A 239 -14.34 -4.09 -9.10
N LEU A 240 -13.57 -5.09 -8.66
CA LEU A 240 -13.76 -5.76 -7.36
C LEU A 240 -13.52 -4.81 -6.18
N PHE A 241 -12.57 -3.89 -6.32
CA PHE A 241 -12.35 -2.85 -5.33
C PHE A 241 -13.58 -1.92 -5.24
N LEU A 242 -14.08 -1.40 -6.35
CA LEU A 242 -15.27 -0.54 -6.38
C LEU A 242 -16.52 -1.27 -5.88
N LEU A 243 -16.73 -2.52 -6.28
CA LEU A 243 -17.83 -3.34 -5.79
C LEU A 243 -17.76 -3.55 -4.27
N GLY A 244 -16.58 -3.79 -3.73
CA GLY A 244 -16.39 -3.98 -2.30
C GLY A 244 -16.58 -2.70 -1.48
N LEU A 245 -16.29 -1.50 -2.05
CA LEU A 245 -16.59 -0.22 -1.40
C LEU A 245 -18.10 0.00 -1.20
N VAL A 246 -18.92 -0.45 -2.14
CA VAL A 246 -20.38 -0.29 -2.09
C VAL A 246 -21.12 -1.54 -1.62
N SER A 247 -20.38 -2.59 -1.23
CA SER A 247 -20.94 -3.91 -0.89
C SER A 247 -21.93 -3.87 0.28
N ASP A 248 -21.66 -3.05 1.29
CA ASP A 248 -22.55 -2.93 2.46
C ASP A 248 -23.90 -2.29 2.08
N TYR A 249 -23.89 -1.32 1.16
CA TYR A 249 -25.10 -0.69 0.66
C TYR A 249 -25.94 -1.64 -0.20
N PHE A 250 -25.31 -2.32 -1.18
CA PHE A 250 -26.05 -3.16 -2.14
C PHE A 250 -26.49 -4.48 -1.54
N TRP A 251 -25.62 -5.16 -0.82
CA TRP A 251 -25.86 -6.52 -0.33
C TRP A 251 -25.99 -6.59 1.18
N GLY A 252 -25.27 -5.76 1.94
CA GLY A 252 -25.28 -5.79 3.40
C GLY A 252 -26.65 -5.52 3.98
N THR A 253 -27.37 -4.52 3.48
CA THR A 253 -28.75 -4.19 3.91
C THR A 253 -29.73 -5.32 3.62
N ARG A 254 -29.64 -5.94 2.43
CA ARG A 254 -30.49 -7.07 2.01
C ARG A 254 -30.14 -8.37 2.73
N ALA A 255 -28.89 -8.60 3.01
CA ALA A 255 -28.42 -9.75 3.78
C ALA A 255 -28.99 -9.69 5.22
N LYS A 256 -28.95 -8.51 5.86
CA LYS A 256 -29.56 -8.28 7.17
C LYS A 256 -31.08 -8.45 7.16
N ALA A 257 -31.74 -8.22 6.03
CA ALA A 257 -33.17 -8.47 5.82
C ALA A 257 -33.53 -9.95 5.55
N GLY A 258 -32.56 -10.87 5.60
CA GLY A 258 -32.78 -12.32 5.49
C GLY A 258 -32.66 -12.89 4.07
N SER A 259 -32.20 -12.14 3.07
CA SER A 259 -32.03 -12.64 1.71
C SER A 259 -30.77 -13.50 1.62
N TRP A 260 -30.92 -14.81 1.40
CA TRP A 260 -29.80 -15.77 1.34
C TRP A 260 -28.78 -15.47 0.24
N TRP A 261 -29.23 -15.09 -0.96
CA TRP A 261 -28.36 -14.75 -2.08
C TRP A 261 -27.52 -13.50 -1.81
N ALA A 262 -28.13 -12.49 -1.12
CA ALA A 262 -27.42 -11.27 -0.73
C ALA A 262 -26.36 -11.58 0.34
N SER A 263 -26.63 -12.51 1.25
CA SER A 263 -25.66 -12.97 2.25
C SER A 263 -24.47 -13.65 1.60
N VAL A 264 -24.70 -14.50 0.56
CA VAL A 264 -23.62 -15.14 -0.20
C VAL A 264 -22.76 -14.11 -0.92
N LEU A 265 -23.38 -13.16 -1.66
CA LEU A 265 -22.65 -12.12 -2.36
C LEU A 265 -21.87 -11.19 -1.40
N TYR A 266 -22.46 -10.86 -0.28
CA TYR A 266 -21.80 -10.06 0.76
C TYR A 266 -20.60 -10.79 1.39
N THR A 267 -20.67 -12.11 1.52
CA THR A 267 -19.57 -12.92 2.02
C THR A 267 -18.48 -13.13 0.99
N VAL A 268 -18.80 -13.22 -0.31
CA VAL A 268 -17.81 -13.41 -1.37
C VAL A 268 -17.09 -12.10 -1.73
N THR A 269 -17.78 -10.96 -1.61
CA THR A 269 -17.18 -9.66 -1.93
C THR A 269 -16.44 -9.09 -0.73
N PRO A 270 -15.13 -8.80 -0.82
CA PRO A 270 -14.41 -8.19 0.29
C PRO A 270 -15.00 -6.83 0.66
N ASN A 271 -15.32 -6.64 1.93
CA ASN A 271 -15.80 -5.35 2.42
C ASN A 271 -14.62 -4.46 2.81
N TRP A 272 -14.33 -3.47 1.97
CA TRP A 272 -13.21 -2.55 2.20
C TRP A 272 -13.47 -1.51 3.29
N GLN A 273 -14.75 -1.26 3.64
CA GLN A 273 -15.11 -0.32 4.71
C GLN A 273 -14.56 -0.75 6.07
N LEU A 274 -14.33 -2.06 6.27
CA LEU A 274 -13.68 -2.58 7.47
C LEU A 274 -12.24 -2.03 7.65
N PHE A 275 -11.57 -1.67 6.57
CA PHE A 275 -10.20 -1.18 6.58
C PHE A 275 -10.11 0.34 6.45
N TRP A 276 -11.24 1.00 6.14
CA TRP A 276 -11.32 2.44 6.00
C TRP A 276 -11.79 3.08 7.31
N VAL A 277 -10.86 3.69 8.03
CA VAL A 277 -11.11 4.30 9.34
C VAL A 277 -10.82 5.80 9.35
N ALA A 278 -10.80 6.45 8.18
CA ALA A 278 -10.52 7.88 8.09
C ALA A 278 -11.49 8.71 8.93
N ASP A 279 -12.79 8.36 8.92
CA ASP A 279 -13.82 9.05 9.72
C ASP A 279 -13.60 8.87 11.24
N ALA A 280 -13.00 7.76 11.67
CA ALA A 280 -12.69 7.54 13.09
C ALA A 280 -11.51 8.41 13.57
N LEU A 281 -10.71 8.96 12.66
CA LEU A 281 -9.61 9.87 13.00
C LEU A 281 -10.09 11.29 13.37
N ASP A 282 -11.37 11.62 13.15
CA ASP A 282 -11.96 12.90 13.58
C ASP A 282 -12.19 12.96 15.07
N GLY A 283 -12.58 11.84 15.67
CA GLY A 283 -12.79 11.73 17.11
C GLY A 283 -11.47 11.78 17.89
N LYS A 284 -11.54 12.03 19.20
CA LYS A 284 -10.38 11.89 20.12
C LYS A 284 -10.11 10.42 20.49
N THR A 285 -10.88 9.48 19.96
CA THR A 285 -10.79 8.06 20.29
C THR A 285 -9.66 7.38 19.53
N GLN A 286 -8.94 6.51 20.23
CA GLN A 286 -7.92 5.65 19.60
C GLN A 286 -8.57 4.45 18.92
N ILE A 287 -7.95 3.95 17.84
CA ILE A 287 -8.39 2.72 17.18
C ILE A 287 -8.07 1.54 18.12
N PRO A 288 -9.09 0.77 18.59
CA PRO A 288 -8.85 -0.32 19.53
C PRO A 288 -8.01 -1.44 18.91
N LEU A 289 -7.04 -1.98 19.64
CA LEU A 289 -6.24 -3.13 19.19
C LEU A 289 -7.09 -4.37 18.87
N ALA A 290 -8.22 -4.54 19.61
CA ALA A 290 -9.17 -5.62 19.31
C ALA A 290 -9.81 -5.48 17.93
N TYR A 291 -10.00 -4.25 17.42
CA TYR A 291 -10.48 -4.01 16.07
C TYR A 291 -9.44 -4.43 15.03
N LEU A 292 -8.16 -4.05 15.24
CA LEU A 292 -7.06 -4.48 14.37
C LEU A 292 -6.95 -6.01 14.32
N GLY A 293 -7.11 -6.68 15.46
CA GLY A 293 -7.08 -8.15 15.52
C GLY A 293 -8.23 -8.80 14.72
N LYS A 294 -9.45 -8.25 14.79
CA LYS A 294 -10.58 -8.72 13.98
C LYS A 294 -10.36 -8.48 12.49
N ALA A 295 -9.87 -7.29 12.11
CA ALA A 295 -9.54 -6.96 10.73
C ALA A 295 -8.43 -7.88 10.17
N LEU A 296 -7.41 -8.19 10.98
CA LEU A 296 -6.36 -9.13 10.60
C LEU A 296 -6.92 -10.54 10.37
N GLY A 297 -7.78 -11.04 11.28
CA GLY A 297 -8.44 -12.34 11.09
C GLY A 297 -9.26 -12.41 9.80
N TYR A 298 -10.01 -11.34 9.51
CA TYR A 298 -10.76 -11.20 8.27
C TYR A 298 -9.83 -11.21 7.05
N ALA A 299 -8.77 -10.41 7.08
CA ALA A 299 -7.79 -10.34 5.98
C ALA A 299 -7.12 -11.70 5.73
N CYS A 300 -6.67 -12.38 6.78
CA CYS A 300 -6.06 -13.71 6.66
C CYS A 300 -7.03 -14.75 6.04
N GLY A 301 -8.30 -14.72 6.43
CA GLY A 301 -9.32 -15.59 5.87
C GLY A 301 -9.50 -15.36 4.36
N TYR A 302 -9.66 -14.10 3.93
CA TYR A 302 -9.79 -13.76 2.52
C TYR A 302 -8.52 -14.08 1.72
N ILE A 303 -7.36 -13.73 2.22
CA ILE A 303 -6.08 -14.04 1.57
C ILE A 303 -5.94 -15.55 1.38
N GLY A 304 -6.22 -16.34 2.42
CA GLY A 304 -6.16 -17.81 2.34
C GLY A 304 -7.12 -18.37 1.28
N ALA A 305 -8.37 -17.92 1.26
CA ALA A 305 -9.37 -18.35 0.28
C ALA A 305 -8.97 -17.98 -1.16
N ILE A 306 -8.52 -16.73 -1.38
CA ILE A 306 -8.11 -16.25 -2.70
C ILE A 306 -6.86 -16.98 -3.19
N LEU A 307 -5.87 -17.22 -2.32
CA LEU A 307 -4.66 -17.97 -2.69
C LEU A 307 -4.96 -19.44 -2.99
N ALA A 308 -5.95 -20.05 -2.32
CA ALA A 308 -6.42 -21.39 -2.66
C ALA A 308 -7.05 -21.43 -4.08
N ILE A 309 -7.87 -20.44 -4.40
CA ILE A 309 -8.44 -20.29 -5.76
C ILE A 309 -7.31 -20.03 -6.77
N ALA A 310 -6.35 -19.15 -6.45
CA ALA A 310 -5.22 -18.87 -7.33
C ALA A 310 -4.38 -20.12 -7.61
N LEU A 311 -4.21 -20.98 -6.61
CA LEU A 311 -3.51 -22.25 -6.77
C LEU A 311 -4.26 -23.20 -7.69
N ALA A 312 -5.58 -23.39 -7.49
CA ALA A 312 -6.40 -24.21 -8.37
C ALA A 312 -6.34 -23.71 -9.83
N LEU A 313 -6.48 -22.38 -10.04
CA LEU A 313 -6.35 -21.77 -11.37
C LEU A 313 -4.95 -21.97 -11.99
N PHE A 314 -3.92 -22.05 -11.17
CA PHE A 314 -2.54 -22.27 -11.62
C PHE A 314 -2.24 -23.73 -11.91
N GLU A 315 -2.85 -24.67 -11.17
CA GLU A 315 -2.70 -26.12 -11.38
C GLU A 315 -3.35 -26.57 -12.70
N ASP A 316 -4.53 -26.02 -13.03
CA ASP A 316 -5.26 -26.33 -14.27
C ASP A 316 -4.62 -25.72 -15.53
N ARG A 317 -3.57 -24.93 -15.39
CA ARG A 317 -2.89 -24.32 -16.53
C ARG A 317 -1.82 -25.27 -17.08
N GLU A 318 -2.02 -25.72 -18.33
CA GLU A 318 -0.94 -26.36 -19.09
C GLU A 318 0.13 -25.30 -19.38
N LEU A 319 1.31 -25.50 -18.81
CA LEU A 319 2.48 -24.68 -19.08
C LEU A 319 3.15 -25.25 -20.31
N SER A 320 2.70 -24.84 -21.51
CA SER A 320 3.31 -25.18 -22.79
C SER A 320 4.27 -24.09 -23.25
#